data_a3e575a75dc7b9a4670e9b07466f7ab0
#
_entry.id   a3e575a75dc7b9a4670e9b07466f7ab0
#
_cell.length_a   1.000
_cell.length_b   1.000
_cell.length_c   1.000
_cell.angle_alpha   90.00
_cell.angle_beta   90.00
_cell.angle_gamma   90.00
#
_symmetry.space_group_name_H-M   'P 1'
#
loop_
_entity.id
_entity.type
_entity.pdbx_description
1 polymer ?
#
loop_
_entity_poly.entity_id
_entity_poly.type
_entity_poly.pdbx_seq_one_letter_code
_entity_poly.pdbx_strand_id
1 'polypeptide(L)'
;MAEILALVEARLRTALGEPDARAAVTFLGTDRIEVLRFVDAEAGLVRYATLGMSAQPMTDPTAVLADPVKGPRAELVLSVRAGLADTDKALRPLAVLAASPQVEGLVVAPGASLDVGEPLWPGAPFSSVLVAEPGGLVEDLDMDEPMDPVRFLPLLPMTSNEAAWKRVHGAQALEERWLANGTDLRDPRRTSVRLD
;
A
#
# COMPACT_ATOMS: atom_id res chain seq x y z
N MET A 1 4.92 -19.38 7.66
CA MET A 1 5.18 -17.92 7.71
C MET A 1 6.34 -17.51 6.81
N ALA A 2 7.55 -17.97 7.09
CA ALA A 2 8.72 -17.67 6.25
C ALA A 2 8.55 -18.12 4.79
N GLU A 3 7.89 -19.24 4.56
CA GLU A 3 7.62 -19.76 3.22
C GLU A 3 6.67 -18.85 2.42
N ILE A 4 5.63 -18.33 3.04
CA ILE A 4 4.69 -17.39 2.41
C ILE A 4 5.44 -16.15 1.95
N LEU A 5 6.26 -15.57 2.83
CA LEU A 5 7.01 -14.35 2.50
C LEU A 5 8.05 -14.60 1.40
N ALA A 6 8.65 -15.77 1.33
CA ALA A 6 9.55 -16.12 0.23
C ALA A 6 8.81 -16.17 -1.11
N LEU A 7 7.61 -16.72 -1.14
CA LEU A 7 6.76 -16.74 -2.33
C LEU A 7 6.31 -15.34 -2.74
N VAL A 8 5.94 -14.52 -1.77
CA VAL A 8 5.54 -13.12 -2.00
C VAL A 8 6.72 -12.32 -2.56
N GLU A 9 7.90 -12.44 -2.00
CA GLU A 9 9.11 -11.77 -2.50
C GLU A 9 9.41 -12.21 -3.94
N ALA A 10 9.30 -13.50 -4.23
CA ALA A 10 9.52 -14.03 -5.57
C ALA A 10 8.50 -13.44 -6.58
N ARG A 11 7.25 -13.29 -6.19
CA ARG A 11 6.21 -12.67 -7.02
C ARG A 11 6.52 -11.19 -7.28
N LEU A 12 6.97 -10.45 -6.28
CA LEU A 12 7.38 -9.05 -6.43
C LEU A 12 8.55 -8.92 -7.39
N ARG A 13 9.57 -9.78 -7.25
CA ARG A 13 10.75 -9.77 -8.14
C ARG A 13 10.37 -10.12 -9.58
N THR A 14 9.47 -11.06 -9.79
CA THR A 14 8.99 -11.40 -11.13
C THR A 14 8.30 -10.22 -11.80
N ALA A 15 7.51 -9.47 -11.06
CA ALA A 15 6.75 -8.33 -11.59
C ALA A 15 7.56 -7.03 -11.71
N LEU A 16 8.45 -6.75 -10.75
CA LEU A 16 9.08 -5.44 -10.57
C LEU A 16 10.61 -5.45 -10.76
N GLY A 17 11.21 -6.62 -10.91
CA GLY A 17 12.67 -6.78 -11.02
C GLY A 17 13.34 -6.95 -9.67
N GLU A 18 14.65 -6.73 -9.63
CA GLU A 18 15.40 -6.85 -8.39
C GLU A 18 15.28 -5.56 -7.55
N PRO A 19 15.01 -5.69 -6.25
CA PRO A 19 15.02 -4.51 -5.39
C PRO A 19 16.45 -3.98 -5.23
N ASP A 20 16.61 -2.65 -5.26
CA ASP A 20 17.89 -1.99 -5.07
C ASP A 20 18.13 -1.55 -3.61
N ALA A 21 17.10 -1.60 -2.79
CA ALA A 21 17.17 -1.33 -1.36
C ALA A 21 16.05 -2.06 -0.62
N ARG A 22 16.27 -2.29 0.65
CA ARG A 22 15.25 -2.80 1.57
C ARG A 22 15.49 -2.24 2.97
N ALA A 23 14.41 -1.97 3.67
CA ALA A 23 14.42 -1.55 5.06
C ALA A 23 13.50 -2.46 5.85
N ALA A 24 13.80 -2.66 7.11
CA ALA A 24 12.99 -3.48 8.00
C ALA A 24 12.60 -2.68 9.24
N VAL A 25 11.36 -2.82 9.65
CA VAL A 25 10.82 -2.22 10.88
C VAL A 25 10.15 -3.31 11.69
N THR A 26 10.44 -3.35 12.99
CA THR A 26 9.73 -4.23 13.93
C THR A 26 9.00 -3.36 14.93
N PHE A 27 7.69 -3.53 15.01
CA PHE A 27 6.86 -2.86 15.98
C PHE A 27 6.61 -3.79 17.16
N LEU A 28 6.45 -3.21 18.35
CA LEU A 28 6.18 -3.99 19.53
C LEU A 28 4.89 -4.81 19.38
N GLY A 29 5.00 -6.13 19.55
CA GLY A 29 3.87 -7.04 19.44
C GLY A 29 3.45 -7.42 18.02
N THR A 30 4.26 -7.07 17.02
CA THR A 30 3.99 -7.44 15.63
C THR A 30 5.16 -8.20 15.01
N ASP A 31 4.88 -8.83 13.87
CA ASP A 31 5.93 -9.39 13.03
C ASP A 31 6.74 -8.30 12.35
N ARG A 32 7.95 -8.66 11.93
CA ARG A 32 8.82 -7.78 11.17
C ARG A 32 8.19 -7.45 9.83
N ILE A 33 8.15 -6.17 9.49
CA ILE A 33 7.74 -5.67 8.19
C ILE A 33 8.96 -5.15 7.44
N GLU A 34 9.15 -5.60 6.22
CA GLU A 34 10.13 -5.05 5.31
C GLU A 34 9.45 -4.19 4.25
N VAL A 35 10.17 -3.23 3.71
CA VAL A 35 9.75 -2.47 2.53
C VAL A 35 10.89 -2.57 1.52
N LEU A 36 10.56 -3.03 0.32
CA LEU A 36 11.49 -3.21 -0.79
C LEU A 36 11.34 -2.04 -1.77
N ARG A 37 12.46 -1.54 -2.26
CA ARG A 37 12.50 -0.47 -3.26
C ARG A 37 12.87 -1.04 -4.61
N PHE A 38 12.08 -0.73 -5.63
CA PHE A 38 12.29 -1.15 -7.02
C PHE A 38 12.36 0.08 -7.92
N VAL A 39 13.38 0.15 -8.77
CA VAL A 39 13.51 1.22 -9.75
C VAL A 39 13.06 0.71 -11.12
N ASP A 40 12.14 1.43 -11.73
CA ASP A 40 11.76 1.24 -13.13
C ASP A 40 12.33 2.42 -13.92
N ALA A 41 13.54 2.25 -14.43
CA ALA A 41 14.25 3.31 -15.14
C ALA A 41 13.58 3.68 -16.47
N GLU A 42 12.94 2.71 -17.13
CA GLU A 42 12.24 2.92 -18.39
C GLU A 42 11.01 3.82 -18.19
N ALA A 43 10.22 3.55 -17.16
CA ALA A 43 9.03 4.35 -16.83
C ALA A 43 9.36 5.60 -16.02
N GLY A 44 10.59 5.73 -15.49
CA GLY A 44 10.97 6.83 -14.61
C GLY A 44 10.29 6.78 -13.25
N LEU A 45 10.03 5.58 -12.74
CA LEU A 45 9.31 5.36 -11.49
C LEU A 45 10.17 4.67 -10.44
N VAL A 46 9.86 4.93 -9.19
CA VAL A 46 10.30 4.14 -8.04
C VAL A 46 9.06 3.52 -7.41
N ARG A 47 9.14 2.23 -7.10
CA ARG A 47 8.07 1.51 -6.43
C ARG A 47 8.54 0.98 -5.09
N TYR A 48 7.70 1.11 -4.10
CA TYR A 48 7.92 0.59 -2.76
C TYR A 48 6.87 -0.46 -2.48
N ALA A 49 7.29 -1.67 -2.13
CA ALA A 49 6.38 -2.76 -1.81
C ALA A 49 6.66 -3.28 -0.41
N THR A 50 5.61 -3.47 0.37
CA THR A 50 5.73 -4.07 1.70
C THR A 50 5.92 -5.59 1.59
N LEU A 51 6.58 -6.17 2.58
CA LEU A 51 6.79 -7.60 2.71
C LEU A 51 6.70 -7.97 4.19
N GLY A 52 5.64 -8.64 4.56
CA GLY A 52 5.39 -9.03 5.94
C GLY A 52 3.93 -8.94 6.35
N MET A 53 3.17 -7.99 5.79
CA MET A 53 1.74 -7.85 6.07
C MET A 53 0.96 -9.13 5.72
N SER A 54 1.31 -9.79 4.64
CA SER A 54 0.66 -11.00 4.13
C SER A 54 1.02 -12.28 4.91
N ALA A 55 1.94 -12.22 5.85
CA ALA A 55 2.32 -13.39 6.66
C ALA A 55 1.12 -13.96 7.45
N GLN A 56 0.17 -13.11 7.78
CA GLN A 56 -1.06 -13.48 8.48
C GLN A 56 -2.28 -12.91 7.74
N PRO A 57 -3.44 -13.59 7.82
CA PRO A 57 -4.66 -13.00 7.30
C PRO A 57 -5.08 -11.81 8.15
N MET A 58 -5.68 -10.82 7.51
CA MET A 58 -6.32 -9.71 8.21
C MET A 58 -7.62 -10.22 8.84
N THR A 59 -7.85 -9.85 10.10
CA THR A 59 -9.01 -10.31 10.85
C THR A 59 -10.02 -9.19 11.00
N ASP A 60 -11.27 -9.48 10.66
CA ASP A 60 -12.38 -8.57 10.92
C ASP A 60 -12.48 -8.36 12.45
N PRO A 61 -12.41 -7.10 12.93
CA PRO A 61 -12.47 -6.82 14.36
C PRO A 61 -13.81 -7.20 15.00
N THR A 62 -14.84 -7.44 14.20
CA THR A 62 -16.15 -7.90 14.68
C THR A 62 -16.26 -9.42 14.75
N ALA A 63 -15.28 -10.15 14.25
CA ALA A 63 -15.27 -11.62 14.28
C ALA A 63 -15.13 -12.12 15.71
N VAL A 64 -15.96 -13.11 16.07
CA VAL A 64 -15.94 -13.72 17.39
C VAL A 64 -14.65 -14.54 17.63
N LEU A 65 -14.16 -15.17 16.55
CA LEU A 65 -12.91 -15.94 16.57
C LEU A 65 -12.08 -15.55 15.34
N ALA A 66 -10.81 -15.24 15.59
CA ALA A 66 -9.85 -15.04 14.51
C ALA A 66 -9.45 -16.39 13.91
N ASP A 67 -9.55 -16.52 12.59
CA ASP A 67 -9.00 -17.67 11.89
C ASP A 67 -7.52 -17.40 11.58
N PRO A 68 -6.57 -18.25 12.04
CA PRO A 68 -5.16 -17.99 11.81
C PRO A 68 -4.70 -18.30 10.36
N VAL A 69 -5.57 -18.89 9.55
CA VAL A 69 -5.23 -19.34 8.19
C VAL A 69 -6.07 -18.67 7.12
N LYS A 70 -7.38 -18.64 7.31
CA LYS A 70 -8.34 -18.04 6.38
C LYS A 70 -8.51 -16.56 6.65
N GLY A 71 -8.66 -15.81 5.58
CA GLY A 71 -8.94 -14.39 5.60
C GLY A 71 -8.08 -13.63 4.59
N PRO A 72 -8.44 -12.38 4.30
CA PRO A 72 -7.75 -11.61 3.27
C PRO A 72 -6.28 -11.39 3.62
N ARG A 73 -5.42 -11.55 2.61
CA ARG A 73 -3.98 -11.32 2.71
C ARG A 73 -3.58 -10.29 1.67
N ALA A 74 -2.72 -9.37 2.05
CA ALA A 74 -2.27 -8.32 1.14
C ALA A 74 -0.86 -7.82 1.46
N GLU A 75 -0.24 -7.24 0.45
CA GLU A 75 0.89 -6.32 0.57
C GLU A 75 0.53 -5.01 -0.11
N LEU A 76 1.23 -3.95 0.24
CA LEU A 76 0.95 -2.60 -0.25
C LEU A 76 2.03 -2.17 -1.24
N VAL A 77 1.62 -1.51 -2.33
CA VAL A 77 2.54 -1.02 -3.35
C VAL A 77 2.30 0.46 -3.61
N LEU A 78 3.34 1.27 -3.47
CA LEU A 78 3.33 2.69 -3.79
C LEU A 78 4.24 2.94 -4.99
N SER A 79 3.72 3.59 -6.02
CA SER A 79 4.48 4.00 -7.21
C SER A 79 4.57 5.52 -7.28
N VAL A 80 5.79 6.05 -7.41
CA VAL A 80 6.04 7.50 -7.51
C VAL A 80 7.07 7.78 -8.61
N ARG A 81 6.98 8.97 -9.21
CA ARG A 81 8.00 9.42 -10.17
C ARG A 81 9.33 9.65 -9.47
N ALA A 82 10.39 9.13 -10.06
CA ALA A 82 11.74 9.22 -9.53
C ALA A 82 12.32 10.64 -9.63
N GLY A 83 13.16 11.00 -8.68
CA GLY A 83 13.99 12.21 -8.74
C GLY A 83 13.29 13.53 -8.43
N LEU A 84 12.01 13.53 -8.07
CA LEU A 84 11.26 14.75 -7.80
C LEU A 84 11.14 15.11 -6.33
N ALA A 85 11.32 14.15 -5.43
CA ALA A 85 11.24 14.35 -3.98
C ALA A 85 12.01 13.23 -3.26
N ASP A 86 12.27 13.41 -1.96
CA ASP A 86 12.90 12.40 -1.11
C ASP A 86 11.83 11.36 -0.65
N THR A 87 11.36 10.57 -1.61
CA THR A 87 10.27 9.62 -1.38
C THR A 87 10.71 8.38 -0.59
N ASP A 88 12.02 8.14 -0.42
CA ASP A 88 12.51 7.02 0.38
C ASP A 88 12.12 7.15 1.86
N LYS A 89 11.80 8.35 2.32
CA LYS A 89 11.25 8.58 3.67
C LYS A 89 9.87 7.96 3.86
N ALA A 90 9.20 7.54 2.78
CA ALA A 90 7.95 6.80 2.83
C ALA A 90 8.11 5.36 3.37
N LEU A 91 9.33 4.83 3.42
CA LEU A 91 9.59 3.47 3.90
C LEU A 91 8.98 3.21 5.27
N ARG A 92 9.17 4.12 6.23
CA ARG A 92 8.62 3.99 7.58
C ARG A 92 7.09 4.12 7.61
N PRO A 93 6.46 5.16 7.03
CA PRO A 93 5.01 5.22 6.91
C PRO A 93 4.38 3.98 6.27
N LEU A 94 4.97 3.45 5.21
CA LEU A 94 4.48 2.23 4.57
C LEU A 94 4.54 1.02 5.50
N ALA A 95 5.61 0.87 6.26
CA ALA A 95 5.73 -0.20 7.24
C ALA A 95 4.67 -0.04 8.36
N VAL A 96 4.38 1.18 8.79
CA VAL A 96 3.31 1.46 9.77
C VAL A 96 1.95 1.04 9.21
N LEU A 97 1.65 1.39 7.96
CA LEU A 97 0.40 1.00 7.31
C LEU A 97 0.29 -0.53 7.16
N ALA A 98 1.37 -1.20 6.80
CA ALA A 98 1.40 -2.65 6.67
C ALA A 98 1.24 -3.38 8.02
N ALA A 99 1.63 -2.76 9.11
CA ALA A 99 1.45 -3.29 10.45
C ALA A 99 0.04 -3.03 11.02
N SER A 100 -0.72 -2.11 10.42
CA SER A 100 -2.02 -1.68 10.96
C SER A 100 -3.05 -2.81 11.17
N PRO A 101 -3.11 -3.86 10.33
CA PRO A 101 -4.01 -4.98 10.60
C PRO A 101 -3.68 -5.69 11.92
N GLN A 102 -2.41 -5.84 12.26
CA GLN A 102 -1.99 -6.49 13.52
C GLN A 102 -2.11 -5.54 14.71
N VAL A 103 -1.77 -4.27 14.54
CA VAL A 103 -1.76 -3.27 15.62
C VAL A 103 -3.16 -2.79 15.97
N GLU A 104 -3.99 -2.53 14.95
CA GLU A 104 -5.29 -1.88 15.10
C GLU A 104 -6.47 -2.81 14.79
N GLY A 105 -6.21 -4.01 14.30
CA GLY A 105 -7.26 -4.96 13.91
C GLY A 105 -8.05 -4.51 12.67
N LEU A 106 -7.41 -3.78 11.77
CA LEU A 106 -8.04 -3.31 10.54
C LEU A 106 -8.01 -4.37 9.45
N VAL A 107 -9.04 -4.37 8.61
CA VAL A 107 -9.00 -5.07 7.31
C VAL A 107 -8.78 -4.03 6.22
N VAL A 108 -7.59 -4.06 5.61
CA VAL A 108 -7.24 -3.16 4.52
C VAL A 108 -7.78 -3.75 3.22
N ALA A 109 -8.66 -3.00 2.57
CA ALA A 109 -9.32 -3.43 1.33
C ALA A 109 -9.45 -2.25 0.37
N PRO A 110 -9.65 -2.52 -0.94
CA PRO A 110 -9.89 -1.46 -1.92
C PRO A 110 -11.05 -0.54 -1.50
N GLY A 111 -10.86 0.75 -1.69
CA GLY A 111 -11.79 1.79 -1.27
C GLY A 111 -11.52 2.34 0.13
N ALA A 112 -10.67 1.70 0.93
CA ALA A 112 -10.30 2.19 2.25
C ALA A 112 -9.37 3.40 2.17
N SER A 113 -9.50 4.30 3.13
CA SER A 113 -8.52 5.36 3.39
C SER A 113 -7.65 4.97 4.57
N LEU A 114 -6.34 5.14 4.43
CA LEU A 114 -5.39 4.92 5.51
C LEU A 114 -4.70 6.24 5.81
N ASP A 115 -4.79 6.69 7.05
CA ASP A 115 -4.19 7.94 7.51
C ASP A 115 -2.87 7.63 8.21
N VAL A 116 -1.80 8.29 7.78
CA VAL A 116 -0.48 8.17 8.39
C VAL A 116 -0.31 9.15 9.56
N GLY A 117 -1.07 10.26 9.55
CA GLY A 117 -0.99 11.31 10.57
C GLY A 117 0.17 12.28 10.41
N GLU A 118 1.02 12.05 9.40
CA GLU A 118 2.15 12.90 9.05
C GLU A 118 2.39 12.85 7.54
N PRO A 119 3.13 13.78 6.94
CA PRO A 119 3.47 13.71 5.52
C PRO A 119 4.17 12.40 5.18
N LEU A 120 3.82 11.80 4.04
CA LEU A 120 4.41 10.53 3.57
C LEU A 120 5.93 10.62 3.36
N TRP A 121 6.41 11.80 3.02
CA TRP A 121 7.84 12.16 2.94
C TRP A 121 7.98 13.65 3.22
N PRO A 122 9.20 14.16 3.46
CA PRO A 122 9.39 15.58 3.76
C PRO A 122 8.82 16.48 2.67
N GLY A 123 7.94 17.41 3.06
CA GLY A 123 7.29 18.35 2.14
C GLY A 123 6.16 17.75 1.30
N ALA A 124 5.79 16.49 1.54
CA ALA A 124 4.68 15.88 0.81
C ALA A 124 3.35 16.60 1.11
N PRO A 125 2.53 16.89 0.09
CA PRO A 125 1.18 17.40 0.32
C PRO A 125 0.19 16.29 0.76
N PHE A 126 0.69 15.08 0.99
CA PHE A 126 -0.10 13.89 1.30
C PHE A 126 0.23 13.36 2.69
N SER A 127 -0.80 13.08 3.50
CA SER A 127 -0.67 12.41 4.81
C SER A 127 -1.57 11.18 4.91
N SER A 128 -2.24 10.81 3.83
CA SER A 128 -3.09 9.64 3.74
C SER A 128 -3.02 9.02 2.36
N VAL A 129 -3.52 7.80 2.24
CA VAL A 129 -3.59 7.07 0.98
C VAL A 129 -4.98 6.47 0.78
N LEU A 130 -5.40 6.38 -0.47
CA LEU A 130 -6.54 5.57 -0.90
C LEU A 130 -6.01 4.21 -1.35
N VAL A 131 -6.60 3.16 -0.83
CA VAL A 131 -6.31 1.80 -1.28
C VAL A 131 -7.12 1.54 -2.55
N ALA A 132 -6.43 1.27 -3.65
CA ALA A 132 -7.07 1.02 -4.94
C ALA A 132 -7.26 -0.47 -5.22
N GLU A 133 -8.11 -0.78 -6.18
CA GLU A 133 -8.19 -2.13 -6.75
C GLU A 133 -6.86 -2.51 -7.41
N PRO A 134 -6.43 -3.78 -7.32
CA PRO A 134 -5.24 -4.24 -8.05
C PRO A 134 -5.41 -3.99 -9.55
N GLY A 135 -4.43 -3.32 -10.15
CA GLY A 135 -4.43 -2.98 -11.56
C GLY A 135 -3.64 -3.95 -12.45
N GLY A 136 -3.18 -5.08 -11.88
CA GLY A 136 -2.41 -6.08 -12.61
C GLY A 136 -0.90 -5.82 -12.68
N LEU A 137 -0.41 -4.78 -12.02
CA LEU A 137 1.05 -4.53 -11.94
C LEU A 137 1.78 -5.71 -11.29
N VAL A 138 1.24 -6.19 -10.19
CA VAL A 138 1.66 -7.43 -9.54
C VAL A 138 0.43 -8.33 -9.44
N GLU A 139 0.45 -9.46 -10.11
CA GLU A 139 -0.67 -10.40 -10.09
C GLU A 139 -0.83 -11.01 -8.70
N ASP A 140 -2.07 -11.31 -8.34
CA ASP A 140 -2.38 -12.01 -7.09
C ASP A 140 -1.57 -13.32 -7.02
N LEU A 141 -1.14 -13.66 -5.82
CA LEU A 141 -0.42 -14.89 -5.55
C LEU A 141 -1.39 -15.90 -4.96
N ASP A 142 -1.76 -16.90 -5.74
CA ASP A 142 -2.58 -18.00 -5.27
C ASP A 142 -1.83 -18.81 -4.22
N MET A 143 -2.54 -19.19 -3.19
CA MET A 143 -2.02 -19.98 -2.08
C MET A 143 -2.76 -21.31 -2.01
N ASP A 144 -2.15 -22.30 -1.38
CA ASP A 144 -2.80 -23.60 -1.15
C ASP A 144 -3.98 -23.45 -0.18
N GLU A 145 -5.09 -24.14 -0.50
CA GLU A 145 -6.24 -24.15 0.39
C GLU A 145 -5.85 -24.63 1.80
N PRO A 146 -6.39 -24.03 2.87
CA PRO A 146 -7.52 -23.10 2.91
C PRO A 146 -7.14 -21.60 2.92
N MET A 147 -5.92 -21.25 2.56
CA MET A 147 -5.45 -19.87 2.57
C MET A 147 -6.03 -19.05 1.41
N ASP A 148 -6.39 -17.80 1.70
CA ASP A 148 -6.77 -16.84 0.68
C ASP A 148 -5.54 -16.40 -0.14
N PRO A 149 -5.71 -15.99 -1.39
CA PRO A 149 -4.61 -15.46 -2.20
C PRO A 149 -4.05 -14.16 -1.59
N VAL A 150 -2.78 -13.90 -1.84
CA VAL A 150 -2.16 -12.62 -1.48
C VAL A 150 -2.42 -11.62 -2.59
N ARG A 151 -3.06 -10.50 -2.23
CA ARG A 151 -3.32 -9.38 -3.15
C ARG A 151 -2.27 -8.30 -2.97
N PHE A 152 -1.93 -7.62 -4.06
CA PHE A 152 -0.99 -6.50 -4.04
C PHE A 152 -1.78 -5.23 -4.32
N LEU A 153 -2.01 -4.44 -3.26
CA LEU A 153 -2.93 -3.31 -3.27
C LEU A 153 -2.17 -2.01 -3.58
N PRO A 154 -2.49 -1.33 -4.68
CA PRO A 154 -1.91 -0.03 -4.98
C PRO A 154 -2.36 1.01 -3.96
N LEU A 155 -1.44 1.87 -3.53
CA LEU A 155 -1.72 3.02 -2.68
C LEU A 155 -1.68 4.29 -3.50
N LEU A 156 -2.73 5.09 -3.41
CA LEU A 156 -2.84 6.38 -4.09
C LEU A 156 -2.77 7.49 -3.05
N PRO A 157 -1.68 8.30 -3.02
CA PRO A 157 -1.56 9.39 -2.05
C PRO A 157 -2.69 10.40 -2.21
N MET A 158 -3.25 10.84 -1.08
CA MET A 158 -4.31 11.84 -1.02
C MET A 158 -3.85 13.06 -0.23
N THR A 159 -4.23 14.24 -0.71
CA THR A 159 -4.16 15.45 0.11
C THR A 159 -5.24 15.41 1.19
N SER A 160 -5.13 16.26 2.21
CA SER A 160 -6.14 16.34 3.27
C SER A 160 -7.52 16.71 2.75
N ASN A 161 -7.58 17.60 1.75
CA ASN A 161 -8.83 17.97 1.10
C ASN A 161 -9.46 16.80 0.34
N GLU A 162 -8.65 16.04 -0.38
CA GLU A 162 -9.10 14.85 -1.10
C GLU A 162 -9.60 13.77 -0.14
N ALA A 163 -8.90 13.54 0.95
CA ALA A 163 -9.31 12.58 1.96
C ALA A 163 -10.65 12.97 2.62
N ALA A 164 -10.83 14.25 2.94
CA ALA A 164 -12.09 14.76 3.48
C ALA A 164 -13.24 14.64 2.48
N TRP A 165 -13.00 15.01 1.23
CA TRP A 165 -14.01 14.91 0.16
C TRP A 165 -14.41 13.46 -0.10
N LYS A 166 -13.44 12.54 -0.12
CA LYS A 166 -13.67 11.10 -0.27
C LYS A 166 -14.58 10.52 0.82
N ARG A 167 -14.45 10.98 2.07
CA ARG A 167 -15.32 10.52 3.17
C ARG A 167 -16.79 10.83 2.91
N VAL A 168 -17.08 11.92 2.21
CA VAL A 168 -18.44 12.35 1.88
C VAL A 168 -18.96 11.70 0.60
N HIS A 169 -18.12 11.64 -0.44
CA HIS A 169 -18.54 11.27 -1.79
C HIS A 169 -18.13 9.85 -2.20
N GLY A 170 -17.23 9.22 -1.47
CA GLY A 170 -16.75 7.86 -1.73
C GLY A 170 -15.50 7.78 -2.62
N ALA A 171 -14.87 6.62 -2.59
CA ALA A 171 -13.62 6.36 -3.30
C ALA A 171 -13.80 6.45 -4.83
N GLN A 172 -14.86 5.85 -5.36
CA GLN A 172 -15.11 5.86 -6.80
C GLN A 172 -15.26 7.28 -7.33
N ALA A 173 -15.99 8.14 -6.62
CA ALA A 173 -16.17 9.54 -7.02
C ALA A 173 -14.84 10.30 -7.05
N LEU A 174 -13.95 10.06 -6.10
CA LEU A 174 -12.63 10.66 -6.08
C LEU A 174 -11.77 10.16 -7.25
N GLU A 175 -11.78 8.88 -7.53
CA GLU A 175 -11.04 8.30 -8.66
C GLU A 175 -11.56 8.86 -9.99
N GLU A 176 -12.85 9.05 -10.15
CA GLU A 176 -13.45 9.69 -11.31
C GLU A 176 -13.00 11.15 -11.46
N ARG A 177 -12.87 11.88 -10.35
CA ARG A 177 -12.35 13.26 -10.34
C ARG A 177 -10.90 13.31 -10.82
N TRP A 178 -10.06 12.43 -10.30
CA TRP A 178 -8.67 12.33 -10.73
C TRP A 178 -8.56 12.04 -12.22
N LEU A 179 -9.34 11.08 -12.71
CA LEU A 179 -9.34 10.70 -14.12
C LEU A 179 -9.83 11.86 -15.01
N ALA A 180 -10.93 12.50 -14.63
CA ALA A 180 -11.50 13.61 -15.41
C ALA A 180 -10.56 14.83 -15.50
N ASN A 181 -9.72 15.03 -14.49
CA ASN A 181 -8.75 16.14 -14.46
C ASN A 181 -7.35 15.75 -14.97
N GLY A 182 -7.17 14.52 -15.44
CA GLY A 182 -5.86 14.05 -15.91
C GLY A 182 -4.79 14.07 -14.82
N THR A 183 -5.18 13.83 -13.56
CA THR A 183 -4.28 13.90 -12.42
C THR A 183 -3.20 12.82 -12.50
N ASP A 184 -1.94 13.23 -12.41
CA ASP A 184 -0.83 12.28 -12.29
C ASP A 184 -0.65 11.86 -10.83
N LEU A 185 -1.24 10.72 -10.48
CA LEU A 185 -1.22 10.19 -9.12
C LEU A 185 0.17 9.74 -8.65
N ARG A 186 1.13 9.62 -9.57
CA ARG A 186 2.51 9.25 -9.27
C ARG A 186 3.43 10.45 -9.06
N ASP A 187 2.95 11.66 -9.34
CA ASP A 187 3.71 12.88 -9.09
C ASP A 187 3.77 13.16 -7.58
N PRO A 188 4.98 13.06 -6.95
CA PRO A 188 5.11 13.24 -5.51
C PRO A 188 4.91 14.68 -5.03
N ARG A 189 4.77 15.63 -5.96
CA ARG A 189 4.60 17.06 -5.67
C ARG A 189 3.29 17.62 -6.20
N ARG A 190 2.38 16.77 -6.68
CA ARG A 190 1.11 17.23 -7.21
C ARG A 190 0.29 17.96 -6.14
N THR A 191 -0.55 18.88 -6.58
CA THR A 191 -1.54 19.56 -5.74
C THR A 191 -2.85 18.76 -5.69
N SER A 192 -3.73 19.16 -4.77
CA SER A 192 -5.08 18.60 -4.69
C SER A 192 -5.82 18.76 -6.02
N VAL A 193 -6.57 17.75 -6.41
CA VAL A 193 -7.47 17.83 -7.54
C VAL A 193 -8.61 18.83 -7.24
N ARG A 194 -9.19 19.37 -8.27
CA ARG A 194 -10.33 20.26 -8.17
C ARG A 194 -11.55 19.49 -7.68
N LEU A 195 -12.14 19.93 -6.57
CA LEU A 195 -13.21 19.23 -5.85
C LEU A 195 -14.56 19.99 -5.82
N ASP A 196 -14.61 21.19 -6.38
CA ASP A 196 -15.80 22.04 -6.52
C ASP A 196 -16.65 21.71 -7.75
#